data_601d07f09018401cf8126c236c73a1d2
#
_entry.id   601d07f09018401cf8126c236c73a1d2
#
_cell.length_a   1.000
_cell.length_b   1.000
_cell.length_c   1.000
_cell.angle_alpha   90.00
_cell.angle_beta   90.00
_cell.angle_gamma   90.00
#
_symmetry.space_group_name_H-M   'P 1'
#
loop_
_entity.id
_entity.type
_entity.pdbx_description
1 polymer ?
#
loop_
_entity_poly.entity_id
_entity_poly.type
_entity_poly.pdbx_seq_one_letter_code
_entity_poly.pdbx_strand_id
1 'polypeptide(L)'
;MARISNTTAYSSIIPTLSDYFVLTDSENNLNTKTCTLSNLQTLFGLSVTTVTIAIPPASLKVIGPQPYTLLPAPGTGYVYDVAGIVSFMSAGSVPYDFPNTLSIVQGTIQEPLPLLLLNATTNKVYKNDPSPAEFIPENTGLVLSGLASPNVPFGNGTLYIKITYRKLNLDSTF
;
A
#
# COMPACT_ATOMS: atom_id res chain seq x y z
N MET A 1 11.16 9.82 44.61
CA MET A 1 10.81 9.93 43.19
C MET A 1 11.86 9.16 42.41
N ALA A 2 11.50 8.03 41.79
CA ALA A 2 12.46 7.27 40.98
C ALA A 2 12.80 8.06 39.72
N ARG A 3 14.09 8.29 39.46
CA ARG A 3 14.55 8.92 38.23
C ARG A 3 14.45 7.91 37.09
N ILE A 4 13.59 8.16 36.09
CA ILE A 4 13.47 7.37 34.86
C ILE A 4 14.81 7.32 34.07
N SER A 5 15.77 8.20 34.39
CA SER A 5 17.09 8.26 33.77
C SER A 5 18.11 7.24 34.31
N ASN A 6 17.72 6.37 35.21
CA ASN A 6 18.62 5.31 35.72
C ASN A 6 18.67 4.12 34.76
N THR A 7 19.54 4.18 33.76
CA THR A 7 19.75 3.12 32.77
C THR A 7 20.29 1.81 33.35
N THR A 8 20.80 1.82 34.58
CA THR A 8 21.22 0.60 35.30
C THR A 8 20.05 -0.15 35.90
N ALA A 9 19.01 0.59 36.38
CA ALA A 9 17.78 0.00 36.89
C ALA A 9 16.75 -0.27 35.78
N TYR A 10 16.79 0.52 34.69
CA TYR A 10 15.87 0.44 33.55
C TYR A 10 16.71 0.29 32.27
N SER A 11 16.90 -0.94 31.83
CA SER A 11 17.54 -1.19 30.54
C SER A 11 16.67 -0.65 29.40
N SER A 12 17.29 -0.04 28.38
CA SER A 12 16.56 0.34 27.17
C SER A 12 16.09 -0.91 26.43
N ILE A 13 14.83 -0.94 26.07
CA ILE A 13 14.22 -1.97 25.22
C ILE A 13 13.80 -1.34 23.89
N ILE A 14 13.77 -2.14 22.84
CA ILE A 14 13.13 -1.73 21.58
C ILE A 14 11.63 -2.00 21.76
N PRO A 15 10.76 -0.95 21.75
CA PRO A 15 9.33 -1.15 21.91
C PRO A 15 8.75 -1.99 20.78
N THR A 16 7.78 -2.84 21.10
CA THR A 16 6.95 -3.57 20.14
C THR A 16 5.53 -3.01 20.13
N LEU A 17 4.75 -3.33 19.10
CA LEU A 17 3.37 -2.83 18.98
C LEU A 17 2.43 -3.34 20.11
N SER A 18 2.82 -4.40 20.81
CA SER A 18 2.10 -4.96 21.96
C SER A 18 2.48 -4.32 23.30
N ASP A 19 3.52 -3.50 23.35
CA ASP A 19 3.92 -2.82 24.58
C ASP A 19 2.90 -1.75 25.00
N TYR A 20 2.80 -1.55 26.32
CA TYR A 20 1.81 -0.65 26.90
C TYR A 20 2.42 0.67 27.33
N PHE A 21 1.67 1.75 27.08
CA PHE A 21 1.88 3.05 27.67
C PHE A 21 0.88 3.27 28.79
N VAL A 22 1.33 3.95 29.84
CA VAL A 22 0.48 4.41 30.94
C VAL A 22 0.05 5.84 30.63
N LEU A 23 -1.24 6.05 30.54
CA LEU A 23 -1.86 7.36 30.25
C LEU A 23 -2.77 7.75 31.41
N THR A 24 -3.00 9.06 31.56
CA THR A 24 -4.02 9.60 32.45
C THR A 24 -5.26 9.93 31.64
N ASP A 25 -6.38 9.33 31.99
CA ASP A 25 -7.68 9.58 31.37
C ASP A 25 -8.26 10.89 31.94
N SER A 26 -8.20 11.96 31.14
CA SER A 26 -8.66 13.29 31.54
C SER A 26 -10.19 13.39 31.67
N GLU A 27 -10.92 12.51 31.00
CA GLU A 27 -12.39 12.52 30.98
C GLU A 27 -12.99 11.68 32.10
N ASN A 28 -12.19 10.85 32.76
CA ASN A 28 -12.66 9.92 33.79
C ASN A 28 -11.87 10.06 35.09
N ASN A 29 -11.96 11.23 35.75
CA ASN A 29 -11.36 11.56 37.03
C ASN A 29 -9.84 11.30 37.10
N LEU A 30 -9.13 11.50 36.03
CA LEU A 30 -7.67 11.29 35.94
C LEU A 30 -7.23 9.85 36.28
N ASN A 31 -8.09 8.87 36.05
CA ASN A 31 -7.73 7.48 36.25
C ASN A 31 -6.58 7.06 35.34
N THR A 32 -5.69 6.24 35.89
CA THR A 32 -4.60 5.65 35.10
C THR A 32 -5.16 4.57 34.20
N LYS A 33 -4.87 4.66 32.92
CA LYS A 33 -5.22 3.70 31.87
C LYS A 33 -3.96 3.23 31.16
N THR A 34 -4.06 2.09 30.51
CA THR A 34 -3.02 1.57 29.63
C THR A 34 -3.49 1.62 28.18
N CYS A 35 -2.59 1.97 27.28
CA CYS A 35 -2.81 1.97 25.85
C CYS A 35 -1.65 1.24 25.19
N THR A 36 -1.92 0.39 24.20
CA THR A 36 -0.86 -0.26 23.43
C THR A 36 -0.23 0.72 22.46
N LEU A 37 1.02 0.46 22.07
CA LEU A 37 1.68 1.23 21.01
C LEU A 37 0.89 1.16 19.69
N SER A 38 0.26 0.01 19.41
CA SER A 38 -0.63 -0.18 18.26
C SER A 38 -1.83 0.80 18.29
N ASN A 39 -2.46 1.00 19.46
CA ASN A 39 -3.58 1.92 19.60
C ASN A 39 -3.15 3.37 19.40
N LEU A 40 -1.98 3.76 19.94
CA LEU A 40 -1.40 5.09 19.72
C LEU A 40 -1.07 5.30 18.23
N GLN A 41 -0.50 4.31 17.58
CA GLN A 41 -0.20 4.37 16.15
C GLN A 41 -1.48 4.61 15.32
N THR A 42 -2.58 3.94 15.69
CA THR A 42 -3.89 4.13 15.06
C THR A 42 -4.45 5.53 15.32
N LEU A 43 -4.38 6.00 16.58
CA LEU A 43 -4.86 7.32 16.98
C LEU A 43 -4.17 8.46 16.22
N PHE A 44 -2.86 8.35 16.01
CA PHE A 44 -2.08 9.34 15.25
C PHE A 44 -2.14 9.16 13.73
N GLY A 45 -2.98 8.25 13.22
CA GLY A 45 -3.05 7.95 11.79
C GLY A 45 -1.74 7.40 11.21
N LEU A 46 -0.85 6.86 12.05
CA LEU A 46 0.46 6.34 11.65
C LEU A 46 0.41 4.88 11.20
N SER A 47 -0.74 4.23 11.27
CA SER A 47 -0.88 2.84 10.84
C SER A 47 -0.81 2.76 9.31
N VAL A 48 0.32 2.25 8.83
CA VAL A 48 0.55 2.01 7.42
C VAL A 48 0.44 0.52 7.15
N THR A 49 -0.39 0.15 6.19
CA THR A 49 -0.54 -1.22 5.73
C THR A 49 0.31 -1.42 4.48
N THR A 50 1.02 -2.54 4.43
CA THR A 50 1.75 -2.95 3.23
C THR A 50 1.23 -4.30 2.77
N VAL A 51 0.88 -4.40 1.49
CA VAL A 51 0.45 -5.63 0.84
C VAL A 51 1.30 -5.89 -0.39
N THR A 52 1.59 -7.16 -0.67
CA THR A 52 2.23 -7.58 -1.92
C THR A 52 1.27 -8.48 -2.69
N ILE A 53 0.99 -8.12 -3.93
CA ILE A 53 0.05 -8.79 -4.80
C ILE A 53 0.84 -9.40 -5.96
N ALA A 54 0.69 -10.70 -6.16
CA ALA A 54 1.26 -11.41 -7.30
C ALA A 54 0.21 -11.50 -8.42
N ILE A 55 0.52 -10.96 -9.58
CA ILE A 55 -0.33 -11.02 -10.77
C ILE A 55 0.24 -12.08 -11.70
N PRO A 56 -0.45 -13.22 -11.84
CA PRO A 56 0.05 -14.34 -12.62
C PRO A 56 0.00 -14.06 -14.12
N PRO A 57 0.77 -14.81 -14.92
CA PRO A 57 0.83 -14.64 -16.37
C PRO A 57 -0.53 -14.68 -17.07
N ALA A 58 -1.43 -15.55 -16.60
CA ALA A 58 -2.77 -15.68 -17.18
C ALA A 58 -3.57 -14.36 -17.08
N SER A 59 -3.48 -13.66 -15.94
CA SER A 59 -4.16 -12.38 -15.74
C SER A 59 -3.49 -11.25 -16.50
N LEU A 60 -2.16 -11.23 -16.58
CA LEU A 60 -1.42 -10.22 -17.35
C LEU A 60 -1.74 -10.27 -18.84
N LYS A 61 -1.95 -11.46 -19.39
CA LYS A 61 -2.28 -11.64 -20.82
C LYS A 61 -3.62 -11.04 -21.24
N VAL A 62 -4.55 -10.91 -20.30
CA VAL A 62 -5.92 -10.40 -20.55
C VAL A 62 -6.19 -9.05 -19.88
N ILE A 63 -5.15 -8.38 -19.38
CA ILE A 63 -5.26 -7.15 -18.59
C ILE A 63 -5.93 -6.00 -19.34
N GLY A 64 -5.85 -5.97 -20.66
CA GLY A 64 -6.46 -4.93 -21.49
C GLY A 64 -7.98 -4.85 -21.28
N PRO A 65 -8.75 -5.90 -21.59
CA PRO A 65 -10.19 -5.91 -21.43
C PRO A 65 -10.65 -6.20 -20.00
N GLN A 66 -9.78 -6.75 -19.15
CA GLN A 66 -10.12 -7.19 -17.79
C GLN A 66 -9.14 -6.62 -16.77
N PRO A 67 -9.44 -5.44 -16.21
CA PRO A 67 -8.62 -4.87 -15.13
C PRO A 67 -8.46 -5.84 -13.95
N TYR A 68 -7.27 -5.90 -13.38
CA TYR A 68 -6.97 -6.73 -12.22
C TYR A 68 -7.11 -5.94 -10.92
N THR A 69 -7.97 -6.37 -10.01
CA THR A 69 -8.15 -5.70 -8.72
C THR A 69 -6.93 -5.92 -7.84
N LEU A 70 -6.28 -4.82 -7.46
CA LEU A 70 -5.16 -4.80 -6.51
C LEU A 70 -5.66 -4.63 -5.08
N LEU A 71 -6.51 -3.63 -4.85
CA LEU A 71 -7.19 -3.43 -3.58
C LEU A 71 -8.68 -3.22 -3.86
N PRO A 72 -9.58 -3.96 -3.18
CA PRO A 72 -11.02 -3.69 -3.28
C PRO A 72 -11.34 -2.30 -2.73
N ALA A 73 -12.50 -1.75 -3.08
CA ALA A 73 -12.97 -0.48 -2.52
C ALA A 73 -13.00 -0.53 -0.98
N PRO A 74 -12.54 0.53 -0.29
CA PRO A 74 -12.37 0.53 1.17
C PRO A 74 -13.70 0.58 1.95
N GLY A 75 -14.81 0.89 1.29
CA GLY A 75 -16.13 1.12 1.87
C GLY A 75 -16.49 2.60 1.93
N THR A 76 -17.78 2.90 2.01
CA THR A 76 -18.29 4.28 2.13
C THR A 76 -17.70 4.97 3.36
N GLY A 77 -17.37 6.24 3.27
CA GLY A 77 -16.70 7.02 4.30
C GLY A 77 -15.19 6.77 4.40
N TYR A 78 -14.59 6.00 3.49
CA TYR A 78 -13.17 5.69 3.52
C TYR A 78 -12.47 5.95 2.18
N VAL A 79 -11.19 6.31 2.28
CA VAL A 79 -10.27 6.42 1.14
C VAL A 79 -8.98 5.65 1.41
N TYR A 80 -8.29 5.23 0.36
CA TYR A 80 -6.91 4.78 0.44
C TYR A 80 -5.97 5.95 0.11
N ASP A 81 -5.15 6.32 1.07
CA ASP A 81 -4.00 7.20 0.87
C ASP A 81 -2.78 6.33 0.58
N VAL A 82 -2.36 6.28 -0.68
CA VAL A 82 -1.26 5.43 -1.14
C VAL A 82 0.06 6.16 -0.93
N ALA A 83 0.85 5.67 0.03
CA ALA A 83 2.16 6.25 0.39
C ALA A 83 3.29 5.79 -0.56
N GLY A 84 3.13 4.68 -1.25
CA GLY A 84 4.15 4.21 -2.19
C GLY A 84 3.77 2.91 -2.88
N ILE A 85 4.29 2.77 -4.11
CA ILE A 85 4.12 1.58 -4.93
C ILE A 85 5.50 1.12 -5.42
N VAL A 86 5.77 -0.17 -5.26
CA VAL A 86 6.95 -0.82 -5.83
C VAL A 86 6.49 -2.00 -6.66
N SER A 87 6.86 -2.00 -7.93
CA SER A 87 6.53 -3.06 -8.87
C SER A 87 7.78 -3.89 -9.20
N PHE A 88 7.66 -5.21 -9.17
CA PHE A 88 8.74 -6.14 -9.49
C PHE A 88 8.26 -7.13 -10.54
N MET A 89 8.93 -7.15 -11.68
CA MET A 89 8.74 -8.17 -12.70
C MET A 89 9.73 -9.31 -12.46
N SER A 90 9.21 -10.46 -12.07
CA SER A 90 9.95 -11.72 -12.12
C SER A 90 9.86 -12.24 -13.54
N ALA A 91 10.91 -12.00 -14.32
CA ALA A 91 10.92 -12.34 -15.73
C ALA A 91 10.84 -13.87 -15.91
N GLY A 92 9.99 -14.31 -16.81
CA GLY A 92 9.93 -15.70 -17.23
C GLY A 92 10.92 -15.99 -18.38
N SER A 93 10.85 -17.20 -18.92
CA SER A 93 11.63 -17.60 -20.10
C SER A 93 11.14 -16.95 -21.40
N VAL A 94 9.89 -16.48 -21.43
CA VAL A 94 9.28 -15.77 -22.55
C VAL A 94 8.87 -14.39 -22.07
N PRO A 95 9.45 -13.29 -22.58
CA PRO A 95 9.06 -11.95 -22.22
C PRO A 95 7.67 -11.62 -22.74
N TYR A 96 7.03 -10.63 -22.11
CA TYR A 96 5.83 -10.00 -22.66
C TYR A 96 6.21 -9.05 -23.80
N ASP A 97 5.23 -8.76 -24.64
CA ASP A 97 5.32 -7.77 -25.72
C ASP A 97 4.13 -6.80 -25.59
N PHE A 98 4.09 -6.07 -24.48
CA PHE A 98 3.07 -5.04 -24.28
C PHE A 98 3.34 -3.88 -25.22
N PRO A 99 2.37 -3.51 -26.07
CA PRO A 99 2.51 -2.38 -26.99
C PRO A 99 2.36 -1.04 -26.26
N ASN A 100 1.62 -1.03 -25.15
CA ASN A 100 1.32 0.16 -24.36
C ASN A 100 1.61 -0.08 -22.87
N THR A 101 1.77 0.98 -22.11
CA THR A 101 1.94 0.94 -20.67
C THR A 101 0.66 0.41 -19.99
N LEU A 102 0.85 -0.32 -18.90
CA LEU A 102 -0.22 -0.57 -17.93
C LEU A 102 -0.21 0.55 -16.91
N SER A 103 -1.35 0.79 -16.27
CA SER A 103 -1.45 1.79 -15.21
C SER A 103 -2.11 1.20 -13.97
N ILE A 104 -1.59 1.58 -12.81
CA ILE A 104 -2.29 1.40 -11.54
C ILE A 104 -3.25 2.58 -11.42
N VAL A 105 -4.54 2.28 -11.29
CA VAL A 105 -5.61 3.27 -11.35
C VAL A 105 -6.39 3.30 -10.05
N GLN A 106 -6.59 4.50 -9.50
CA GLN A 106 -7.49 4.78 -8.38
C GLN A 106 -8.41 5.94 -8.79
N GLY A 107 -9.60 5.63 -9.27
CA GLY A 107 -10.51 6.62 -9.84
C GLY A 107 -9.91 7.30 -11.07
N THR A 108 -9.59 8.60 -10.96
CA THR A 108 -8.93 9.37 -12.02
C THR A 108 -7.41 9.36 -11.94
N ILE A 109 -6.85 8.93 -10.80
CA ILE A 109 -5.41 8.84 -10.57
C ILE A 109 -4.85 7.66 -11.36
N GLN A 110 -3.79 7.89 -12.13
CA GLN A 110 -3.16 6.86 -12.95
C GLN A 110 -1.64 6.90 -12.77
N GLU A 111 -1.09 5.78 -12.29
CA GLU A 111 0.34 5.58 -12.13
C GLU A 111 0.85 4.60 -13.20
N PRO A 112 1.53 5.05 -14.24
CA PRO A 112 1.96 4.19 -15.33
C PRO A 112 3.11 3.29 -14.94
N LEU A 113 3.05 2.02 -15.39
CA LEU A 113 4.15 1.08 -15.35
C LEU A 113 4.90 1.11 -16.68
N PRO A 114 6.22 1.38 -16.68
CA PRO A 114 6.96 1.52 -17.92
C PRO A 114 7.10 0.20 -18.68
N LEU A 115 7.09 0.25 -20.00
CA LEU A 115 7.30 -0.91 -20.86
C LEU A 115 8.62 -1.63 -20.58
N LEU A 116 9.64 -0.89 -20.15
CA LEU A 116 10.94 -1.45 -19.75
C LEU A 116 10.82 -2.41 -18.57
N LEU A 117 9.83 -2.24 -17.69
CA LEU A 117 9.49 -3.19 -16.65
C LEU A 117 8.65 -4.35 -17.21
N LEU A 118 7.58 -4.01 -17.94
CA LEU A 118 6.57 -4.98 -18.39
C LEU A 118 7.14 -6.00 -19.37
N ASN A 119 7.96 -5.56 -20.33
CA ASN A 119 8.60 -6.39 -21.35
C ASN A 119 10.01 -6.86 -20.95
N ALA A 120 10.30 -6.91 -19.66
CA ALA A 120 11.61 -7.24 -19.16
C ALA A 120 11.99 -8.70 -19.46
N THR A 121 13.21 -8.90 -19.94
CA THR A 121 13.82 -10.23 -20.16
C THR A 121 14.61 -10.73 -18.95
N THR A 122 14.79 -9.88 -17.94
CA THR A 122 15.44 -10.17 -16.66
C THR A 122 14.62 -9.55 -15.54
N ASN A 123 14.82 -10.01 -14.31
CA ASN A 123 14.14 -9.46 -13.15
C ASN A 123 14.39 -7.94 -13.02
N LYS A 124 13.31 -7.18 -12.87
CA LYS A 124 13.38 -5.72 -12.74
C LYS A 124 12.46 -5.21 -11.65
N VAL A 125 12.93 -4.16 -10.97
CA VAL A 125 12.16 -3.41 -9.97
C VAL A 125 11.94 -2.00 -10.49
N TYR A 126 10.74 -1.49 -10.26
CA TYR A 126 10.36 -0.11 -10.54
C TYR A 126 9.63 0.47 -9.33
N LYS A 127 10.02 1.66 -8.91
CA LYS A 127 9.35 2.41 -7.85
C LYS A 127 8.55 3.53 -8.49
N ASN A 128 7.25 3.53 -8.22
CA ASN A 128 6.39 4.66 -8.54
C ASN A 128 6.40 5.61 -7.33
N ASP A 129 6.67 6.87 -7.57
CA ASP A 129 6.40 7.91 -6.60
C ASP A 129 4.97 8.42 -6.87
N PRO A 130 4.04 8.29 -5.90
CA PRO A 130 2.65 8.74 -6.10
C PRO A 130 2.61 10.21 -6.50
N SER A 131 1.71 10.55 -7.41
CA SER A 131 1.55 11.94 -7.87
C SER A 131 1.14 12.85 -6.72
N PRO A 132 1.84 13.97 -6.46
CA PRO A 132 1.71 14.73 -5.21
C PRO A 132 0.49 15.68 -5.13
N ALA A 133 -0.42 15.69 -6.09
CA ALA A 133 -1.46 16.72 -6.16
C ALA A 133 -2.77 16.23 -6.79
N GLU A 134 -3.28 15.08 -6.38
CA GLU A 134 -4.53 14.56 -6.93
C GLU A 134 -5.58 14.34 -5.84
N PHE A 135 -6.85 14.55 -6.21
CA PHE A 135 -7.98 14.27 -5.33
C PHE A 135 -8.17 12.76 -5.22
N ILE A 136 -8.09 12.23 -4.01
CA ILE A 136 -8.32 10.81 -3.74
C ILE A 136 -9.84 10.57 -3.72
N PRO A 137 -10.38 9.74 -4.62
CA PRO A 137 -11.81 9.47 -4.63
C PRO A 137 -12.23 8.55 -3.48
N GLU A 138 -13.35 8.92 -2.83
CA GLU A 138 -13.96 8.10 -1.79
C GLU A 138 -14.36 6.72 -2.33
N ASN A 139 -14.30 5.71 -1.47
CA ASN A 139 -14.76 4.35 -1.74
C ASN A 139 -14.26 3.77 -3.07
N THR A 140 -13.05 4.12 -3.46
CA THR A 140 -12.46 3.66 -4.72
C THR A 140 -11.27 2.75 -4.45
N GLY A 141 -11.34 1.54 -5.02
CA GLY A 141 -10.26 0.56 -4.96
C GLY A 141 -9.13 0.89 -5.94
N LEU A 142 -8.06 0.12 -5.87
CA LEU A 142 -6.96 0.17 -6.82
C LEU A 142 -7.05 -1.00 -7.81
N VAL A 143 -6.87 -0.72 -9.08
CA VAL A 143 -6.83 -1.74 -10.14
C VAL A 143 -5.58 -1.56 -11.02
N LEU A 144 -5.06 -2.66 -11.54
CA LEU A 144 -4.14 -2.60 -12.66
C LEU A 144 -4.95 -2.69 -13.95
N SER A 145 -4.75 -1.74 -14.85
CA SER A 145 -5.51 -1.64 -16.10
C SER A 145 -4.60 -1.40 -17.30
N GLY A 146 -4.94 -2.00 -18.40
CA GLY A 146 -4.29 -1.80 -19.68
C GLY A 146 -4.93 -0.73 -20.57
N LEU A 147 -5.99 -0.07 -20.09
CA LEU A 147 -6.80 1.00 -20.74
C LEU A 147 -7.07 0.78 -22.23
N ALA A 148 -6.08 0.73 -23.07
CA ALA A 148 -6.17 0.52 -24.53
C ALA A 148 -5.23 -0.58 -25.01
N SER A 149 -4.66 -1.38 -24.11
CA SER A 149 -3.78 -2.47 -24.51
C SER A 149 -4.59 -3.66 -25.01
N PRO A 150 -4.29 -4.21 -26.17
CA PRO A 150 -4.85 -5.48 -26.60
C PRO A 150 -4.35 -6.61 -25.67
N ASN A 151 -5.01 -7.76 -25.74
CA ASN A 151 -4.48 -8.98 -25.15
C ASN A 151 -3.06 -9.27 -25.64
N VAL A 152 -2.18 -9.66 -24.71
CA VAL A 152 -0.80 -10.02 -25.03
C VAL A 152 -0.69 -11.54 -25.00
N PRO A 153 -0.53 -12.21 -26.18
CA PRO A 153 -0.58 -13.67 -26.25
C PRO A 153 0.64 -14.34 -25.61
N PHE A 154 1.76 -13.63 -25.54
CA PHE A 154 3.04 -14.15 -25.07
C PHE A 154 3.38 -13.65 -23.67
N GLY A 155 4.37 -14.27 -23.07
CA GLY A 155 4.87 -13.91 -21.75
C GLY A 155 4.49 -14.93 -20.68
N ASN A 156 5.41 -15.20 -19.75
CA ASN A 156 5.21 -16.12 -18.65
C ASN A 156 5.85 -15.66 -17.33
N GLY A 157 6.25 -14.40 -17.27
CA GLY A 157 6.71 -13.75 -16.03
C GLY A 157 5.55 -13.44 -15.08
N THR A 158 5.87 -13.17 -13.82
CA THR A 158 4.91 -12.75 -12.79
C THR A 158 5.21 -11.31 -12.37
N LEU A 159 4.19 -10.45 -12.36
CA LEU A 159 4.31 -9.09 -11.86
C LEU A 159 3.87 -9.05 -10.39
N TYR A 160 4.76 -8.62 -9.54
CA TYR A 160 4.46 -8.35 -8.13
C TYR A 160 4.31 -6.85 -7.92
N ILE A 161 3.24 -6.44 -7.26
CA ILE A 161 3.01 -5.05 -6.88
C ILE A 161 2.92 -4.98 -5.37
N LYS A 162 3.85 -4.25 -4.75
CA LYS A 162 3.86 -3.95 -3.34
C LYS A 162 3.30 -2.55 -3.13
N ILE A 163 2.18 -2.47 -2.42
CA ILE A 163 1.47 -1.22 -2.14
C ILE A 163 1.56 -0.94 -0.66
N THR A 164 1.98 0.29 -0.32
CA THR A 164 2.00 0.81 1.05
C THR A 164 0.97 1.92 1.13
N TYR A 165 -0.01 1.78 2.00
CA TYR A 165 -1.16 2.69 2.08
C TYR A 165 -1.69 2.86 3.50
N ARG A 166 -2.47 3.92 3.71
CA ARG A 166 -3.33 4.13 4.87
C ARG A 166 -4.79 4.07 4.43
N LYS A 167 -5.64 3.51 5.28
CA LYS A 167 -7.09 3.63 5.12
C LYS A 167 -7.55 4.76 6.02
N LEU A 168 -7.96 5.88 5.42
CA LEU A 168 -8.43 7.06 6.14
C LEU A 168 -9.95 7.04 6.23
N ASN A 169 -10.49 7.40 7.39
CA ASN A 169 -11.92 7.61 7.61
C ASN A 169 -12.23 9.09 7.37
N LEU A 170 -13.16 9.38 6.47
CA LEU A 170 -13.58 10.74 6.13
C LEU A 170 -14.59 11.32 7.13
N ASP A 171 -15.27 10.46 7.91
CA ASP A 171 -16.23 10.88 8.94
C ASP A 171 -15.55 11.32 10.25
N SER A 172 -14.26 10.99 10.43
CA SER A 172 -13.49 11.52 11.54
C SER A 172 -13.08 12.94 11.20
N THR A 173 -13.45 13.88 12.00
CA THR A 173 -13.01 15.29 11.89
C THR A 173 -11.50 15.34 11.71
N PHE A 174 -11.06 15.81 10.55
CA PHE A 174 -9.68 16.17 10.32
C PHE A 174 -9.27 17.29 11.25
#